data_28f0c2e8d288bb50dc2d8ac77ec67708
#
_entry.id   28f0c2e8d288bb50dc2d8ac77ec67708
#
_cell.length_a   1.000
_cell.length_b   1.000
_cell.length_c   1.000
_cell.angle_alpha   90.00
_cell.angle_beta   90.00
_cell.angle_gamma   90.00
#
_symmetry.space_group_name_H-M   'P 1'
#
loop_
_entity.id
_entity.type
_entity.pdbx_description
1 polymer ?
#
loop_
_entity_poly.entity_id
_entity_poly.type
_entity_poly.pdbx_seq_one_letter_code
_entity_poly.pdbx_strand_id
1 'polypeptide(L)'
;MLKYDTEKAKKWILNNISIIGDDDEIIGDINRYVTITVDDDNYDLNLNVIYYKIKFERPIPYYVRINKIKCDGGVIFSSSNNLPKEVGEHMTIESDEIKFTGPFPQKIKYLYIKCPKLKSLEGINDSNVSIDYVTINNCKNLQDLAGLPDSVGNLSLENCNFTNLKGCSKQLNVLNIRSCDKLENLIGCPESVDYIYLSNLDNFRSLEGCPSQLNKLNIRDCGKLKSLKHISPLITEELAFFYTGLIDLSNGPKEIQGNYEFMFNPNLIRLNAQDTIMTGHNTIFHCYGNDSLKELTGLPKMKYKDIKISTERWY
;
A
#
# COMPACT_ATOMS: atom_id res chain seq x y z
N MET A 1 4.27 -45.57 3.97
CA MET A 1 4.05 -44.17 4.33
C MET A 1 5.11 -43.80 5.37
N LEU A 2 6.07 -42.95 5.02
CA LEU A 2 7.09 -42.51 5.99
C LEU A 2 6.38 -41.71 7.08
N LYS A 3 6.51 -42.14 8.33
CA LYS A 3 5.92 -41.50 9.50
C LYS A 3 6.54 -40.09 9.60
N TYR A 4 5.72 -39.05 9.69
CA TYR A 4 6.20 -37.69 9.87
C TYR A 4 6.96 -37.58 11.21
N ASP A 5 8.21 -37.13 11.14
CA ASP A 5 9.10 -37.02 12.30
C ASP A 5 8.99 -35.61 12.89
N THR A 6 8.04 -35.45 13.83
CA THR A 6 7.77 -34.18 14.49
C THR A 6 8.95 -33.65 15.30
N GLU A 7 9.74 -34.55 15.90
CA GLU A 7 10.90 -34.16 16.74
C GLU A 7 12.03 -33.59 15.86
N LYS A 8 12.26 -34.22 14.69
CA LYS A 8 13.22 -33.71 13.71
C LYS A 8 12.79 -32.33 13.18
N ALA A 9 11.49 -32.15 12.93
CA ALA A 9 10.94 -30.88 12.47
C ALA A 9 11.05 -29.79 13.53
N LYS A 10 10.69 -30.06 14.80
CA LYS A 10 10.87 -29.14 15.93
C LYS A 10 12.32 -28.72 16.10
N LYS A 11 13.25 -29.69 16.08
CA LYS A 11 14.69 -29.43 16.17
C LYS A 11 15.17 -28.54 15.04
N TRP A 12 14.68 -28.76 13.81
CA TRP A 12 15.03 -27.89 12.69
C TRP A 12 14.56 -26.47 12.94
N ILE A 13 13.31 -26.24 13.37
CA ILE A 13 12.76 -24.92 13.63
C ILE A 13 13.64 -24.21 14.67
N LEU A 14 13.86 -24.81 15.84
CA LEU A 14 14.62 -24.18 16.93
C LEU A 14 16.07 -23.83 16.54
N ASN A 15 16.65 -24.54 15.58
CA ASN A 15 18.00 -24.28 15.09
C ASN A 15 18.08 -23.28 13.91
N ASN A 16 16.94 -22.86 13.34
CA ASN A 16 16.92 -22.03 12.14
C ASN A 16 15.96 -20.84 12.25
N ILE A 17 15.59 -20.47 13.46
CA ILE A 17 14.86 -19.23 13.75
C ILE A 17 15.69 -18.33 14.66
N SER A 18 15.44 -17.03 14.56
CA SER A 18 15.91 -16.00 15.50
C SER A 18 14.72 -15.29 16.10
N ILE A 19 14.82 -14.92 17.37
CA ILE A 19 13.89 -14.02 18.03
C ILE A 19 14.46 -12.61 17.93
N ILE A 20 13.64 -11.67 17.49
CA ILE A 20 14.03 -10.28 17.27
C ILE A 20 13.23 -9.40 18.23
N GLY A 21 13.94 -8.65 19.07
CA GLY A 21 13.39 -7.68 20.02
C GLY A 21 12.96 -6.37 19.38
N ASP A 22 12.54 -5.41 20.20
CA ASP A 22 11.96 -4.14 19.74
C ASP A 22 12.96 -3.25 19.02
N ASP A 23 14.25 -3.31 19.38
CA ASP A 23 15.34 -2.56 18.75
C ASP A 23 16.05 -3.37 17.64
N ASP A 24 15.38 -4.37 17.06
CA ASP A 24 15.91 -5.31 16.07
C ASP A 24 17.14 -6.13 16.59
N GLU A 25 17.30 -6.25 17.88
CA GLU A 25 18.30 -7.08 18.53
C GLU A 25 17.92 -8.58 18.49
N ILE A 26 18.91 -9.47 18.39
CA ILE A 26 18.69 -10.91 18.45
C ILE A 26 18.70 -11.37 19.91
N ILE A 27 17.59 -11.97 20.35
CA ILE A 27 17.43 -12.53 21.69
C ILE A 27 17.94 -13.98 21.74
N GLY A 28 18.89 -14.25 22.61
CA GLY A 28 19.64 -15.54 22.61
C GLY A 28 18.87 -16.77 23.11
N ASP A 29 17.87 -16.63 23.97
CA ASP A 29 17.16 -17.77 24.57
C ASP A 29 15.82 -18.04 23.91
N ILE A 30 15.86 -18.75 22.77
CA ILE A 30 14.67 -19.08 21.96
C ILE A 30 13.63 -19.89 22.78
N ASN A 31 14.07 -20.84 23.61
CA ASN A 31 13.18 -21.75 24.32
C ASN A 31 12.29 -21.05 25.35
N ARG A 32 12.68 -19.86 25.78
CA ARG A 32 11.90 -19.05 26.72
C ARG A 32 10.66 -18.43 26.08
N TYR A 33 10.72 -18.14 24.78
CA TYR A 33 9.71 -17.34 24.07
C TYR A 33 8.93 -18.13 23.02
N VAL A 34 9.40 -19.31 22.63
CA VAL A 34 8.79 -20.12 21.58
C VAL A 34 8.24 -21.42 22.16
N THR A 35 6.95 -21.63 21.99
CA THR A 35 6.29 -22.92 22.29
C THR A 35 5.90 -23.58 20.98
N ILE A 36 6.28 -24.86 20.80
CA ILE A 36 5.93 -25.65 19.63
C ILE A 36 5.03 -26.81 20.08
N THR A 37 3.79 -26.82 19.61
CA THR A 37 2.83 -27.90 19.84
C THR A 37 2.57 -28.66 18.54
N VAL A 38 2.06 -29.88 18.65
CA VAL A 38 1.63 -30.69 17.50
C VAL A 38 0.13 -30.55 17.36
N ASP A 39 -0.33 -30.35 16.15
CA ASP A 39 -1.74 -30.37 15.80
C ASP A 39 -2.24 -31.83 15.83
N ASP A 40 -3.30 -32.09 16.59
CA ASP A 40 -3.79 -33.47 16.85
C ASP A 40 -4.38 -34.12 15.60
N ASP A 41 -4.91 -33.33 14.66
CA ASP A 41 -5.58 -33.86 13.47
C ASP A 41 -4.61 -34.21 12.34
N ASN A 42 -3.56 -33.38 12.12
CA ASN A 42 -2.69 -33.46 10.96
C ASN A 42 -1.22 -33.76 11.28
N TYR A 43 -0.85 -33.80 12.55
CA TYR A 43 0.55 -33.85 13.03
C TYR A 43 1.43 -32.69 12.54
N ASP A 44 0.82 -31.61 12.06
CA ASP A 44 1.53 -30.38 11.69
C ASP A 44 1.90 -29.58 12.95
N LEU A 45 2.89 -28.72 12.87
CA LEU A 45 3.37 -27.97 14.03
C LEU A 45 2.63 -26.62 14.15
N ASN A 46 2.28 -26.27 15.39
CA ASN A 46 1.81 -24.94 15.74
C ASN A 46 2.90 -24.22 16.56
N LEU A 47 3.30 -23.03 16.16
CA LEU A 47 4.26 -22.19 16.87
C LEU A 47 3.52 -21.05 17.56
N ASN A 48 3.85 -20.84 18.83
CA ASN A 48 3.41 -19.67 19.58
C ASN A 48 4.64 -18.90 20.08
N VAL A 49 4.74 -17.63 19.68
CA VAL A 49 5.84 -16.73 20.07
C VAL A 49 5.25 -15.55 20.82
N ILE A 50 5.78 -15.28 21.99
CA ILE A 50 5.25 -14.29 22.93
C ILE A 50 6.13 -13.02 22.86
N TYR A 51 5.50 -11.86 22.68
CA TYR A 51 6.07 -10.50 22.73
C TYR A 51 6.98 -10.05 21.59
N TYR A 52 7.63 -10.94 20.85
CA TYR A 52 8.69 -10.60 19.88
C TYR A 52 8.37 -11.03 18.47
N LYS A 53 9.16 -10.53 17.49
CA LYS A 53 9.18 -11.04 16.12
C LYS A 53 9.96 -12.34 16.04
N ILE A 54 9.61 -13.19 15.08
CA ILE A 54 10.37 -14.39 14.73
C ILE A 54 10.87 -14.27 13.30
N LYS A 55 12.13 -14.63 13.05
CA LYS A 55 12.70 -14.71 11.72
C LYS A 55 13.14 -16.11 11.40
N PHE A 56 12.71 -16.64 10.25
CA PHE A 56 13.25 -17.87 9.69
C PHE A 56 14.51 -17.54 8.88
N GLU A 57 15.67 -18.00 9.37
CA GLU A 57 16.97 -17.72 8.79
C GLU A 57 17.22 -18.50 7.50
N ARG A 58 16.46 -19.56 7.26
CA ARG A 58 16.58 -20.43 6.08
C ARG A 58 15.21 -20.82 5.53
N PRO A 59 15.14 -21.22 4.25
CA PRO A 59 13.92 -21.77 3.65
C PRO A 59 13.43 -22.99 4.43
N ILE A 60 12.13 -23.03 4.73
CA ILE A 60 11.50 -24.15 5.44
C ILE A 60 11.56 -25.40 4.55
N PRO A 61 12.21 -26.49 4.97
CA PRO A 61 12.32 -27.69 4.13
C PRO A 61 10.97 -28.44 4.08
N TYR A 62 10.77 -29.23 3.03
CA TYR A 62 9.51 -29.94 2.75
C TYR A 62 9.06 -30.89 3.86
N TYR A 63 9.97 -31.37 4.71
CA TYR A 63 9.65 -32.23 5.84
C TYR A 63 9.28 -31.46 7.12
N VAL A 64 9.30 -30.14 7.10
CA VAL A 64 8.84 -29.29 8.20
C VAL A 64 7.49 -28.71 7.78
N ARG A 65 6.43 -29.19 8.39
CA ARG A 65 5.06 -28.74 8.12
C ARG A 65 4.58 -27.91 9.30
N ILE A 66 4.28 -26.64 9.01
CA ILE A 66 3.75 -25.70 9.99
C ILE A 66 2.31 -25.37 9.61
N ASN A 67 1.39 -25.68 10.51
CA ASN A 67 -0.02 -25.33 10.33
C ASN A 67 -0.24 -23.86 10.65
N LYS A 68 0.19 -23.42 11.83
CA LYS A 68 -0.07 -22.06 12.32
C LYS A 68 1.13 -21.49 13.06
N ILE A 69 1.37 -20.18 12.83
CA ILE A 69 2.26 -19.37 13.68
C ILE A 69 1.42 -18.26 14.32
N LYS A 70 1.39 -18.23 15.64
CA LYS A 70 0.90 -17.10 16.42
C LYS A 70 2.11 -16.34 16.95
N CYS A 71 2.26 -15.07 16.52
CA CYS A 71 3.38 -14.24 16.88
C CYS A 71 2.93 -12.78 16.95
N ASP A 72 3.01 -12.17 18.12
CA ASP A 72 2.48 -10.83 18.36
C ASP A 72 3.29 -9.76 17.60
N GLY A 73 4.61 -9.91 17.50
CA GLY A 73 5.51 -9.00 16.79
C GLY A 73 5.61 -9.26 15.29
N GLY A 74 5.02 -10.36 14.79
CA GLY A 74 5.06 -10.73 13.38
C GLY A 74 6.14 -11.75 13.01
N VAL A 75 6.06 -12.26 11.78
CA VAL A 75 6.92 -13.33 11.27
C VAL A 75 7.66 -12.86 10.01
N ILE A 76 8.96 -13.05 9.98
CA ILE A 76 9.84 -12.71 8.86
C ILE A 76 10.30 -14.00 8.17
N PHE A 77 10.09 -14.10 6.86
CA PHE A 77 10.56 -15.20 6.03
C PHE A 77 11.60 -14.72 5.02
N SER A 78 12.69 -15.45 4.92
CA SER A 78 13.71 -15.25 3.87
C SER A 78 13.39 -16.01 2.57
N SER A 79 12.32 -16.78 2.54
CA SER A 79 11.88 -17.61 1.40
C SER A 79 10.38 -17.85 1.45
N SER A 80 9.76 -18.09 0.30
CA SER A 80 8.35 -18.48 0.18
C SER A 80 8.12 -20.00 0.12
N ASN A 81 9.17 -20.81 0.27
CA ASN A 81 9.04 -22.27 0.22
C ASN A 81 8.40 -22.81 1.50
N ASN A 82 7.37 -23.63 1.35
CA ASN A 82 6.66 -24.29 2.47
C ASN A 82 6.21 -23.31 3.57
N LEU A 83 5.61 -22.19 3.16
CA LEU A 83 5.00 -21.28 4.11
C LEU A 83 3.92 -21.99 4.94
N PRO A 84 3.70 -21.57 6.20
CA PRO A 84 2.63 -22.13 7.03
C PRO A 84 1.26 -21.84 6.42
N LYS A 85 0.25 -22.64 6.77
CA LYS A 85 -1.14 -22.43 6.29
C LYS A 85 -1.75 -21.16 6.86
N GLU A 86 -1.42 -20.86 8.11
CA GLU A 86 -1.84 -19.65 8.81
C GLU A 86 -0.64 -18.96 9.44
N VAL A 87 -0.49 -17.68 9.19
CA VAL A 87 0.41 -16.78 9.93
C VAL A 87 -0.48 -15.89 10.78
N GLY A 88 0.00 -15.46 11.92
CA GLY A 88 -0.74 -14.52 12.77
C GLY A 88 -1.07 -13.21 12.02
N GLU A 89 -1.19 -12.10 12.71
CA GLU A 89 -1.61 -10.86 12.05
C GLU A 89 -0.58 -10.34 11.04
N HIS A 90 0.71 -10.47 11.33
CA HIS A 90 1.80 -9.83 10.56
C HIS A 90 2.72 -10.86 9.90
N MET A 91 2.89 -10.74 8.60
CA MET A 91 3.84 -11.51 7.81
C MET A 91 4.78 -10.59 7.04
N THR A 92 6.07 -10.80 7.20
CA THR A 92 7.11 -10.11 6.43
C THR A 92 7.87 -11.10 5.56
N ILE A 93 8.07 -10.73 4.30
CA ILE A 93 8.97 -11.43 3.38
C ILE A 93 10.11 -10.46 3.04
N GLU A 94 11.30 -10.77 3.56
CA GLU A 94 12.51 -10.00 3.32
C GLU A 94 13.60 -10.88 2.73
N SER A 95 13.93 -10.66 1.47
CA SER A 95 14.92 -11.45 0.72
C SER A 95 15.45 -10.63 -0.44
N ASP A 96 16.68 -10.90 -0.89
CA ASP A 96 17.21 -10.28 -2.10
C ASP A 96 16.47 -10.74 -3.36
N GLU A 97 16.12 -12.00 -3.42
CA GLU A 97 15.41 -12.61 -4.54
C GLU A 97 14.46 -13.68 -4.03
N ILE A 98 13.20 -13.61 -4.45
CA ILE A 98 12.17 -14.59 -4.10
C ILE A 98 11.31 -14.91 -5.32
N LYS A 99 10.82 -16.16 -5.37
CA LYS A 99 9.79 -16.61 -6.28
C LYS A 99 8.72 -17.35 -5.47
N PHE A 100 7.48 -16.94 -5.57
CA PHE A 100 6.38 -17.60 -4.89
C PHE A 100 6.04 -18.92 -5.63
N THR A 101 6.27 -20.07 -4.99
CA THR A 101 6.17 -21.39 -5.64
C THR A 101 5.26 -22.39 -4.93
N GLY A 102 4.70 -22.02 -3.78
CA GLY A 102 3.85 -22.87 -2.96
C GLY A 102 2.54 -22.18 -2.57
N PRO A 103 1.65 -22.91 -1.87
CA PRO A 103 0.45 -22.29 -1.36
C PRO A 103 0.81 -21.13 -0.42
N PHE A 104 0.12 -20.03 -0.62
CA PHE A 104 0.27 -18.85 0.24
C PHE A 104 -0.61 -18.99 1.48
N PRO A 105 -0.23 -18.46 2.66
CA PRO A 105 -1.07 -18.52 3.86
C PRO A 105 -2.45 -17.90 3.63
N GLN A 106 -3.49 -18.60 4.12
CA GLN A 106 -4.89 -18.19 3.87
C GLN A 106 -5.39 -17.09 4.79
N LYS A 107 -4.68 -16.84 5.91
CA LYS A 107 -5.04 -15.81 6.89
C LYS A 107 -3.83 -14.96 7.21
N ILE A 108 -3.82 -13.75 6.67
CA ILE A 108 -2.82 -12.72 6.96
C ILE A 108 -3.58 -11.40 7.02
N LYS A 109 -3.32 -10.59 8.04
CA LYS A 109 -3.86 -9.25 8.13
C LYS A 109 -2.92 -8.23 7.48
N TYR A 110 -1.64 -8.33 7.79
CA TYR A 110 -0.58 -7.44 7.28
C TYR A 110 0.48 -8.25 6.55
N LEU A 111 0.67 -7.96 5.26
CA LEU A 111 1.74 -8.53 4.43
C LEU A 111 2.73 -7.42 4.05
N TYR A 112 3.99 -7.57 4.46
CA TYR A 112 5.08 -6.70 4.05
C TYR A 112 6.07 -7.48 3.16
N ILE A 113 6.34 -6.97 1.96
CA ILE A 113 7.29 -7.56 1.01
C ILE A 113 8.40 -6.54 0.74
N LYS A 114 9.65 -6.94 1.02
CA LYS A 114 10.86 -6.18 0.70
C LYS A 114 11.83 -7.10 -0.04
N CYS A 115 11.85 -6.99 -1.36
CA CYS A 115 12.64 -7.88 -2.19
C CYS A 115 13.13 -7.16 -3.46
N PRO A 116 14.34 -6.61 -3.47
CA PRO A 116 14.85 -5.76 -4.55
C PRO A 116 14.85 -6.42 -5.93
N LYS A 117 15.05 -7.75 -6.00
CA LYS A 117 15.09 -8.52 -7.25
C LYS A 117 13.77 -9.22 -7.58
N LEU A 118 12.70 -8.98 -6.83
CA LEU A 118 11.37 -9.55 -7.11
C LEU A 118 10.89 -9.12 -8.50
N LYS A 119 10.53 -10.09 -9.32
CA LYS A 119 10.07 -9.85 -10.70
C LYS A 119 8.56 -10.00 -10.87
N SER A 120 7.91 -10.80 -10.03
CA SER A 120 6.49 -11.14 -10.13
C SER A 120 5.93 -11.47 -8.76
N LEU A 121 4.64 -11.17 -8.57
CA LEU A 121 3.85 -11.56 -7.39
C LEU A 121 3.05 -12.85 -7.65
N GLU A 122 3.21 -13.48 -8.82
CA GLU A 122 2.56 -14.76 -9.13
C GLU A 122 2.82 -15.79 -8.03
N GLY A 123 1.76 -16.49 -7.61
CA GLY A 123 1.79 -17.46 -6.51
C GLY A 123 1.31 -16.88 -5.17
N ILE A 124 1.08 -15.57 -5.06
CA ILE A 124 0.35 -14.99 -3.92
C ILE A 124 -1.16 -15.08 -4.16
N ASN A 125 -1.60 -14.98 -5.42
CA ASN A 125 -3.00 -15.01 -5.79
C ASN A 125 -3.58 -16.43 -5.68
N ASP A 126 -4.01 -16.80 -4.48
CA ASP A 126 -4.97 -17.88 -4.29
C ASP A 126 -6.35 -17.24 -4.13
N SER A 127 -7.34 -17.70 -4.88
CA SER A 127 -8.69 -17.11 -4.99
C SER A 127 -9.43 -16.94 -3.65
N ASN A 128 -8.90 -17.50 -2.58
CA ASN A 128 -9.48 -17.45 -1.24
C ASN A 128 -8.72 -16.53 -0.26
N VAL A 129 -7.66 -15.86 -0.71
CA VAL A 129 -6.86 -15.00 0.18
C VAL A 129 -7.40 -13.58 0.11
N SER A 130 -7.79 -13.05 1.26
CA SER A 130 -8.06 -11.61 1.48
C SER A 130 -7.04 -11.07 2.47
N ILE A 131 -6.41 -9.96 2.15
CA ILE A 131 -5.38 -9.34 3.01
C ILE A 131 -5.81 -7.90 3.29
N ASP A 132 -5.87 -7.53 4.58
CA ASP A 132 -6.30 -6.17 4.94
C ASP A 132 -5.28 -5.12 4.51
N TYR A 133 -3.99 -5.41 4.69
CA TYR A 133 -2.90 -4.47 4.38
C TYR A 133 -1.77 -5.18 3.66
N VAL A 134 -1.43 -4.69 2.47
CA VAL A 134 -0.26 -5.12 1.71
C VAL A 134 0.69 -3.94 1.55
N THR A 135 1.95 -4.12 1.93
CA THR A 135 3.03 -3.17 1.66
C THR A 135 4.10 -3.83 0.81
N ILE A 136 4.41 -3.24 -0.34
CA ILE A 136 5.49 -3.66 -1.24
C ILE A 136 6.52 -2.55 -1.25
N ASN A 137 7.70 -2.82 -0.67
CA ASN A 137 8.75 -1.82 -0.50
C ASN A 137 10.05 -2.26 -1.18
N ASN A 138 10.72 -1.33 -1.85
CA ASN A 138 12.02 -1.53 -2.49
C ASN A 138 12.07 -2.72 -3.49
N CYS A 139 10.94 -3.04 -4.14
CA CYS A 139 10.85 -4.08 -5.17
C CYS A 139 11.11 -3.49 -6.56
N LYS A 140 12.37 -3.08 -6.83
CA LYS A 140 12.75 -2.31 -8.01
C LYS A 140 12.67 -3.06 -9.34
N ASN A 141 12.64 -4.40 -9.31
CA ASN A 141 12.53 -5.24 -10.49
C ASN A 141 11.09 -5.70 -10.77
N LEU A 142 10.14 -5.37 -9.90
CA LEU A 142 8.72 -5.64 -10.08
C LEU A 142 8.17 -4.75 -11.20
N GLN A 143 7.61 -5.37 -12.25
CA GLN A 143 7.16 -4.64 -13.44
C GLN A 143 5.67 -4.29 -13.41
N ASP A 144 4.88 -5.10 -12.73
CA ASP A 144 3.43 -4.92 -12.56
C ASP A 144 2.97 -5.52 -11.22
N LEU A 145 1.68 -5.44 -10.95
CA LEU A 145 1.06 -5.94 -9.73
C LEU A 145 0.31 -7.27 -9.94
N ALA A 146 0.49 -7.92 -11.10
CA ALA A 146 -0.13 -9.19 -11.38
C ALA A 146 0.31 -10.26 -10.36
N GLY A 147 -0.66 -10.97 -9.79
CA GLY A 147 -0.44 -11.93 -8.71
C GLY A 147 -0.83 -11.41 -7.32
N LEU A 148 -1.26 -10.15 -7.19
CA LEU A 148 -1.96 -9.72 -5.98
C LEU A 148 -3.31 -10.44 -5.85
N PRO A 149 -3.77 -10.72 -4.61
CA PRO A 149 -5.13 -11.20 -4.38
C PRO A 149 -6.18 -10.25 -4.97
N ASP A 150 -7.32 -10.79 -5.38
CA ASP A 150 -8.43 -10.00 -5.92
C ASP A 150 -8.98 -8.98 -4.90
N SER A 151 -8.85 -9.26 -3.60
CA SER A 151 -9.27 -8.38 -2.51
C SER A 151 -8.11 -8.03 -1.59
N VAL A 152 -7.76 -6.75 -1.57
CA VAL A 152 -6.80 -6.14 -0.64
C VAL A 152 -7.46 -4.89 -0.06
N GLY A 153 -7.49 -4.76 1.26
CA GLY A 153 -8.08 -3.57 1.89
C GLY A 153 -7.26 -2.31 1.59
N ASN A 154 -5.98 -2.34 1.93
CA ASN A 154 -5.05 -1.21 1.78
C ASN A 154 -3.77 -1.68 1.09
N LEU A 155 -3.38 -1.00 0.02
CA LEU A 155 -2.15 -1.25 -0.72
C LEU A 155 -1.20 -0.08 -0.60
N SER A 156 -0.01 -0.32 -0.07
CA SER A 156 1.09 0.64 -0.02
C SER A 156 2.24 0.18 -0.91
N LEU A 157 2.64 1.03 -1.83
CA LEU A 157 3.72 0.79 -2.80
C LEU A 157 4.81 1.84 -2.59
N GLU A 158 6.01 1.41 -2.23
CA GLU A 158 7.11 2.32 -1.92
C GLU A 158 8.42 1.89 -2.61
N ASN A 159 9.12 2.83 -3.21
CA ASN A 159 10.41 2.59 -3.90
C ASN A 159 10.36 1.45 -4.94
N CYS A 160 9.28 1.37 -5.72
CA CYS A 160 9.09 0.39 -6.78
C CYS A 160 9.17 1.05 -8.18
N ASN A 161 9.36 0.23 -9.25
CA ASN A 161 9.68 0.74 -10.59
C ASN A 161 8.61 0.45 -11.66
N PHE A 162 7.37 0.15 -11.30
CA PHE A 162 6.29 -0.02 -12.29
C PHE A 162 5.85 1.32 -12.89
N THR A 163 5.35 1.29 -14.11
CA THR A 163 4.94 2.50 -14.86
C THR A 163 3.45 2.82 -14.75
N ASN A 164 2.64 1.86 -14.34
CA ASN A 164 1.19 1.94 -14.13
C ASN A 164 0.75 0.87 -13.11
N LEU A 165 -0.53 0.76 -12.84
CA LEU A 165 -1.09 -0.15 -11.83
C LEU A 165 -1.66 -1.45 -12.42
N LYS A 166 -1.18 -1.88 -13.58
CA LYS A 166 -1.63 -3.12 -14.21
C LYS A 166 -1.49 -4.31 -13.26
N GLY A 167 -2.54 -5.11 -13.16
CA GLY A 167 -2.60 -6.28 -12.27
C GLY A 167 -2.92 -5.95 -10.81
N CYS A 168 -3.30 -4.69 -10.51
CA CYS A 168 -3.78 -4.33 -9.17
C CYS A 168 -5.02 -5.14 -8.78
N SER A 169 -5.21 -5.31 -7.47
CA SER A 169 -6.38 -5.99 -6.88
C SER A 169 -7.68 -5.37 -7.37
N LYS A 170 -8.70 -6.18 -7.64
CA LYS A 170 -10.00 -5.71 -8.14
C LYS A 170 -10.80 -4.96 -7.07
N GLN A 171 -10.63 -5.35 -5.81
CA GLN A 171 -11.21 -4.69 -4.64
C GLN A 171 -10.08 -4.11 -3.79
N LEU A 172 -10.06 -2.80 -3.71
CA LEU A 172 -9.07 -2.03 -2.96
C LEU A 172 -9.76 -0.80 -2.40
N ASN A 173 -9.57 -0.52 -1.12
CA ASN A 173 -10.15 0.67 -0.49
C ASN A 173 -9.17 1.85 -0.47
N VAL A 174 -7.91 1.58 -0.07
CA VAL A 174 -6.89 2.62 0.05
C VAL A 174 -5.68 2.29 -0.80
N LEU A 175 -5.25 3.24 -1.64
CA LEU A 175 -4.03 3.16 -2.44
C LEU A 175 -3.05 4.25 -1.98
N ASN A 176 -1.89 3.85 -1.49
CA ASN A 176 -0.79 4.74 -1.12
C ASN A 176 0.44 4.42 -1.98
N ILE A 177 0.94 5.40 -2.72
CA ILE A 177 2.14 5.23 -3.58
C ILE A 177 3.15 6.33 -3.26
N ARG A 178 4.36 5.90 -2.90
CA ARG A 178 5.44 6.80 -2.53
C ARG A 178 6.75 6.43 -3.20
N SER A 179 7.47 7.43 -3.70
CA SER A 179 8.84 7.27 -4.26
C SER A 179 8.92 6.17 -5.33
N CYS A 180 7.84 6.03 -6.13
CA CYS A 180 7.79 5.12 -7.28
C CYS A 180 8.06 5.93 -8.55
N ASP A 181 9.33 6.26 -8.79
CA ASP A 181 9.75 7.27 -9.75
C ASP A 181 9.41 6.98 -11.22
N LYS A 182 9.09 5.72 -11.55
CA LYS A 182 8.68 5.36 -12.91
C LYS A 182 7.17 5.41 -13.14
N LEU A 183 6.36 5.59 -12.09
CA LEU A 183 4.91 5.67 -12.24
C LEU A 183 4.52 6.90 -13.06
N GLU A 184 3.80 6.69 -14.15
CA GLU A 184 3.39 7.75 -15.08
C GLU A 184 1.91 8.14 -14.96
N ASN A 185 1.05 7.18 -14.58
CA ASN A 185 -0.41 7.31 -14.55
C ASN A 185 -1.06 6.29 -13.61
N LEU A 186 -2.40 6.30 -13.52
CA LEU A 186 -3.19 5.39 -12.70
C LEU A 186 -3.85 4.25 -13.48
N ILE A 187 -3.45 3.99 -14.74
CA ILE A 187 -4.04 2.90 -15.53
C ILE A 187 -3.92 1.57 -14.77
N GLY A 188 -5.05 0.88 -14.56
CA GLY A 188 -5.15 -0.34 -13.77
C GLY A 188 -5.58 -0.11 -12.32
N CYS A 189 -5.81 1.14 -11.88
CA CYS A 189 -6.46 1.42 -10.61
C CYS A 189 -7.90 0.92 -10.63
N PRO A 190 -8.36 0.15 -9.62
CA PRO A 190 -9.74 -0.35 -9.60
C PRO A 190 -10.73 0.76 -9.22
N GLU A 191 -11.95 0.66 -9.74
CA GLU A 191 -13.05 1.59 -9.42
C GLU A 191 -13.52 1.54 -7.96
N SER A 192 -13.10 0.52 -7.20
CA SER A 192 -13.44 0.34 -5.79
C SER A 192 -12.60 1.19 -4.82
N VAL A 193 -11.58 1.89 -5.32
CA VAL A 193 -10.72 2.71 -4.46
C VAL A 193 -11.46 3.97 -4.00
N ASP A 194 -11.48 4.18 -2.68
CA ASP A 194 -12.05 5.39 -2.08
C ASP A 194 -10.98 6.46 -1.78
N TYR A 195 -9.76 6.04 -1.43
CA TYR A 195 -8.69 6.92 -0.94
C TYR A 195 -7.41 6.70 -1.73
N ILE A 196 -6.91 7.76 -2.39
CA ILE A 196 -5.63 7.73 -3.12
C ILE A 196 -4.67 8.78 -2.53
N TYR A 197 -3.47 8.31 -2.16
CA TYR A 197 -2.36 9.13 -1.68
C TYR A 197 -1.14 8.89 -2.56
N LEU A 198 -0.67 9.92 -3.25
CA LEU A 198 0.49 9.88 -4.13
C LEU A 198 1.55 10.87 -3.65
N SER A 199 2.80 10.42 -3.49
CA SER A 199 3.86 11.34 -3.08
C SER A 199 5.23 10.99 -3.65
N ASN A 200 6.03 12.02 -3.96
CA ASN A 200 7.40 11.89 -4.49
C ASN A 200 7.43 11.01 -5.75
N LEU A 201 6.70 11.39 -6.79
CA LEU A 201 6.58 10.62 -8.03
C LEU A 201 7.12 11.46 -9.21
N ASP A 202 8.40 11.30 -9.51
CA ASP A 202 9.14 12.14 -10.45
C ASP A 202 8.61 12.08 -11.90
N ASN A 203 7.99 10.96 -12.30
CA ASN A 203 7.45 10.79 -13.66
C ASN A 203 5.93 10.80 -13.74
N PHE A 204 5.21 11.00 -12.64
CA PHE A 204 3.76 11.03 -12.62
C PHE A 204 3.24 12.27 -13.33
N ARG A 205 2.56 12.08 -14.46
CA ARG A 205 2.15 13.15 -15.38
C ARG A 205 0.69 13.13 -15.79
N SER A 206 -0.05 12.07 -15.45
CA SER A 206 -1.45 11.89 -15.86
C SER A 206 -2.28 11.21 -14.79
N LEU A 207 -3.52 11.66 -14.64
CA LEU A 207 -4.55 11.01 -13.81
C LEU A 207 -5.35 9.96 -14.59
N GLU A 208 -4.88 9.56 -15.78
CA GLU A 208 -5.54 8.51 -16.58
C GLU A 208 -5.61 7.21 -15.79
N GLY A 209 -6.83 6.63 -15.71
CA GLY A 209 -7.12 5.49 -14.85
C GLY A 209 -7.60 5.86 -13.44
N CYS A 210 -7.80 7.16 -13.15
CA CYS A 210 -8.44 7.58 -11.92
C CYS A 210 -9.88 7.05 -11.84
N PRO A 211 -10.33 6.51 -10.69
CA PRO A 211 -11.70 6.03 -10.50
C PRO A 211 -12.75 7.11 -10.78
N SER A 212 -13.96 6.70 -11.12
CA SER A 212 -15.08 7.62 -11.42
C SER A 212 -15.59 8.39 -10.21
N GLN A 213 -15.31 7.91 -8.99
CA GLN A 213 -15.58 8.56 -7.71
C GLN A 213 -14.46 8.29 -6.73
N LEU A 214 -14.13 9.26 -5.90
CA LEU A 214 -13.20 9.12 -4.76
C LEU A 214 -13.75 9.85 -3.54
N ASN A 215 -13.45 9.33 -2.37
CA ASN A 215 -13.61 10.12 -1.14
C ASN A 215 -12.45 11.12 -1.02
N LYS A 216 -11.22 10.65 -1.26
CA LYS A 216 -10.06 11.53 -1.12
C LYS A 216 -8.99 11.27 -2.18
N LEU A 217 -8.47 12.35 -2.75
CA LEU A 217 -7.29 12.35 -3.60
C LEU A 217 -6.28 13.37 -3.06
N ASN A 218 -5.13 12.89 -2.62
CA ASN A 218 -4.05 13.74 -2.15
C ASN A 218 -2.78 13.46 -2.97
N ILE A 219 -2.25 14.48 -3.63
CA ILE A 219 -1.05 14.37 -4.48
C ILE A 219 -0.02 15.39 -4.02
N ARG A 220 1.18 14.89 -3.69
CA ARG A 220 2.28 15.72 -3.20
C ARG A 220 3.58 15.42 -3.96
N ASP A 221 4.38 16.45 -4.18
CA ASP A 221 5.72 16.35 -4.79
C ASP A 221 5.70 15.57 -6.12
N CYS A 222 4.74 15.94 -7.02
CA CYS A 222 4.56 15.37 -8.34
C CYS A 222 4.70 16.46 -9.41
N GLY A 223 5.93 16.96 -9.61
CA GLY A 223 6.22 18.15 -10.43
C GLY A 223 5.91 18.02 -11.93
N LYS A 224 5.72 16.80 -12.46
CA LYS A 224 5.34 16.58 -13.86
C LYS A 224 3.84 16.52 -14.08
N LEU A 225 3.00 16.47 -13.05
CA LEU A 225 1.55 16.56 -13.17
C LEU A 225 1.15 18.01 -13.46
N LYS A 226 0.79 18.29 -14.71
CA LYS A 226 0.50 19.67 -15.18
C LYS A 226 -0.98 19.96 -15.41
N SER A 227 -1.86 18.96 -15.35
CA SER A 227 -3.28 19.05 -15.66
C SER A 227 -4.11 18.11 -14.81
N LEU A 228 -5.35 18.51 -14.55
CA LEU A 228 -6.37 17.67 -13.86
C LEU A 228 -7.17 16.78 -14.83
N LYS A 229 -6.78 16.74 -16.12
CA LYS A 229 -7.46 15.86 -17.08
C LYS A 229 -7.52 14.42 -16.57
N HIS A 230 -8.67 13.76 -16.72
CA HIS A 230 -8.99 12.41 -16.24
C HIS A 230 -9.12 12.27 -14.71
N ILE A 231 -9.21 13.37 -13.97
CA ILE A 231 -9.54 13.31 -12.54
C ILE A 231 -10.96 12.75 -12.32
N SER A 232 -11.19 12.13 -11.16
CA SER A 232 -12.53 11.74 -10.74
C SER A 232 -13.53 12.88 -10.88
N PRO A 233 -14.68 12.68 -11.52
CA PRO A 233 -15.69 13.72 -11.62
C PRO A 233 -16.38 14.07 -10.28
N LEU A 234 -16.31 13.18 -9.28
CA LEU A 234 -16.87 13.38 -7.93
C LEU A 234 -15.82 13.09 -6.86
N ILE A 235 -15.60 14.05 -5.97
CA ILE A 235 -14.78 13.93 -4.75
C ILE A 235 -15.66 14.29 -3.54
N THR A 236 -15.72 13.38 -2.56
CA THR A 236 -16.68 13.56 -1.44
C THR A 236 -16.07 14.15 -0.17
N GLU A 237 -14.78 13.96 0.11
CA GLU A 237 -14.16 14.42 1.36
C GLU A 237 -13.06 15.47 1.13
N GLU A 238 -12.05 15.16 0.31
CA GLU A 238 -10.90 16.06 0.10
C GLU A 238 -10.23 15.88 -1.27
N LEU A 239 -9.96 16.98 -1.91
CA LEU A 239 -9.05 17.05 -3.05
C LEU A 239 -7.89 17.98 -2.73
N ALA A 240 -6.66 17.45 -2.70
CA ALA A 240 -5.50 18.22 -2.30
C ALA A 240 -4.29 18.01 -3.22
N PHE A 241 -3.65 19.12 -3.60
CA PHE A 241 -2.43 19.14 -4.41
C PHE A 241 -1.36 20.03 -3.79
N PHE A 242 -0.19 19.42 -3.49
CA PHE A 242 0.94 20.09 -2.86
C PHE A 242 2.20 19.90 -3.72
N TYR A 243 2.91 20.95 -4.01
CA TYR A 243 4.16 20.90 -4.76
C TYR A 243 4.05 20.15 -6.10
N THR A 244 2.96 20.38 -6.83
CA THR A 244 2.73 19.78 -8.15
C THR A 244 3.12 20.73 -9.28
N GLY A 245 3.14 20.21 -10.51
CA GLY A 245 3.41 20.99 -11.70
C GLY A 245 2.18 21.65 -12.33
N LEU A 246 1.02 21.67 -11.66
CA LEU A 246 -0.24 22.18 -12.18
C LEU A 246 -0.10 23.63 -12.67
N ILE A 247 -0.62 23.90 -13.88
CA ILE A 247 -0.61 25.23 -14.52
C ILE A 247 -1.92 25.96 -14.25
N ASP A 248 -3.03 25.22 -14.27
CA ASP A 248 -4.36 25.68 -13.90
C ASP A 248 -5.22 24.51 -13.39
N LEU A 249 -6.47 24.80 -12.99
CA LEU A 249 -7.42 23.80 -12.48
C LEU A 249 -8.51 23.46 -13.51
N SER A 250 -8.29 23.77 -14.77
CA SER A 250 -9.18 23.34 -15.83
C SER A 250 -9.26 21.82 -15.93
N ASN A 251 -10.38 21.29 -16.42
CA ASN A 251 -10.69 19.86 -16.41
C ASN A 251 -10.69 19.23 -15.02
N GLY A 252 -10.93 20.03 -13.98
CA GLY A 252 -11.13 19.56 -12.61
C GLY A 252 -12.40 18.71 -12.44
N PRO A 253 -12.65 18.23 -11.20
CA PRO A 253 -13.87 17.48 -10.88
C PRO A 253 -15.11 18.28 -11.25
N LYS A 254 -16.21 17.60 -11.56
CA LYS A 254 -17.51 18.25 -11.74
C LYS A 254 -18.08 18.70 -10.40
N GLU A 255 -17.88 17.88 -9.35
CA GLU A 255 -18.40 18.12 -8.01
C GLU A 255 -17.38 17.76 -6.94
N ILE A 256 -17.28 18.63 -5.92
CA ILE A 256 -16.51 18.41 -4.69
C ILE A 256 -17.44 18.67 -3.51
N GLN A 257 -17.60 17.65 -2.66
CA GLN A 257 -18.42 17.75 -1.43
C GLN A 257 -17.59 18.10 -0.20
N GLY A 258 -16.26 17.98 -0.28
CA GLY A 258 -15.32 18.25 0.77
C GLY A 258 -14.41 19.46 0.50
N ASN A 259 -13.24 19.46 1.11
CA ASN A 259 -12.24 20.49 0.91
C ASN A 259 -11.55 20.40 -0.45
N TYR A 260 -11.18 21.55 -0.99
CA TYR A 260 -10.45 21.67 -2.26
C TYR A 260 -9.18 22.51 -2.02
N GLU A 261 -8.01 21.87 -2.03
CA GLU A 261 -6.77 22.46 -1.53
C GLU A 261 -5.66 22.48 -2.58
N PHE A 262 -5.07 23.65 -2.79
CA PHE A 262 -3.91 23.86 -3.68
C PHE A 262 -2.87 24.66 -2.94
N MET A 263 -1.79 24.02 -2.54
CA MET A 263 -0.75 24.68 -1.75
C MET A 263 0.64 24.46 -2.36
N PHE A 264 1.41 25.53 -2.43
CA PHE A 264 2.80 25.50 -2.89
C PHE A 264 2.99 24.92 -4.29
N ASN A 265 2.05 25.21 -5.23
CA ASN A 265 2.18 24.79 -6.62
C ASN A 265 2.83 25.93 -7.43
N PRO A 266 4.15 25.88 -7.69
CA PRO A 266 4.90 27.04 -8.20
C PRO A 266 4.51 27.43 -9.63
N ASN A 267 3.92 26.53 -10.39
CA ASN A 267 3.54 26.75 -11.78
C ASN A 267 2.06 27.14 -11.96
N LEU A 268 1.27 27.19 -10.87
CA LEU A 268 -0.14 27.55 -10.94
C LEU A 268 -0.28 29.05 -11.18
N ILE A 269 -0.68 29.44 -12.41
CA ILE A 269 -0.76 30.83 -12.84
C ILE A 269 -2.18 31.39 -12.85
N ARG A 270 -3.20 30.53 -12.87
CA ARG A 270 -4.62 30.87 -12.89
C ARG A 270 -5.45 29.68 -12.36
N LEU A 271 -6.66 29.96 -11.89
CA LEU A 271 -7.50 28.89 -11.35
C LEU A 271 -8.24 28.14 -12.46
N ASN A 272 -9.07 28.79 -13.26
CA ASN A 272 -9.91 28.16 -14.29
C ASN A 272 -10.80 27.02 -13.75
N ALA A 273 -11.30 27.13 -12.52
CA ALA A 273 -12.08 26.11 -11.83
C ALA A 273 -13.61 26.30 -11.92
N GLN A 274 -14.09 27.23 -12.75
CA GLN A 274 -15.49 27.61 -12.84
C GLN A 274 -16.45 26.50 -13.30
N ASP A 275 -15.93 25.39 -13.82
CA ASP A 275 -16.72 24.22 -14.20
C ASP A 275 -16.88 23.21 -13.05
N THR A 276 -16.16 23.41 -11.95
CA THR A 276 -16.28 22.66 -10.71
C THR A 276 -17.33 23.29 -9.80
N ILE A 277 -18.18 22.47 -9.16
CA ILE A 277 -19.16 22.92 -8.16
C ILE A 277 -18.77 22.36 -6.80
N MET A 278 -18.59 23.22 -5.81
CA MET A 278 -18.45 22.82 -4.41
C MET A 278 -19.82 22.73 -3.76
N THR A 279 -20.18 21.57 -3.21
CA THR A 279 -21.51 21.27 -2.67
C THR A 279 -21.49 20.87 -1.20
N GLY A 280 -20.32 20.73 -0.56
CA GLY A 280 -20.19 20.41 0.87
C GLY A 280 -20.47 21.61 1.77
N HIS A 281 -21.08 21.37 2.94
CA HIS A 281 -21.24 22.37 3.97
C HIS A 281 -19.96 22.51 4.81
N ASN A 282 -19.66 23.74 5.27
CA ASN A 282 -18.49 24.07 6.10
C ASN A 282 -17.14 23.63 5.46
N THR A 283 -17.08 23.63 4.14
CA THR A 283 -15.88 23.25 3.37
C THR A 283 -15.04 24.46 3.01
N ILE A 284 -13.80 24.23 2.59
CA ILE A 284 -12.87 25.30 2.26
C ILE A 284 -12.29 25.06 0.86
N PHE A 285 -12.30 26.11 0.05
CA PHE A 285 -11.38 26.23 -1.07
C PHE A 285 -10.10 26.90 -0.57
N HIS A 286 -9.04 26.13 -0.41
CA HIS A 286 -7.79 26.58 0.16
C HIS A 286 -6.72 26.74 -0.94
N CYS A 287 -6.21 27.96 -1.13
CA CYS A 287 -5.21 28.29 -2.13
C CYS A 287 -4.12 29.15 -1.48
N TYR A 288 -2.96 28.53 -1.14
CA TYR A 288 -1.88 29.20 -0.44
C TYR A 288 -0.50 28.86 -1.05
N GLY A 289 0.45 29.82 -1.00
CA GLY A 289 1.85 29.60 -1.42
C GLY A 289 2.03 29.27 -2.90
N ASN A 290 1.06 29.64 -3.74
CA ASN A 290 1.14 29.49 -5.20
C ASN A 290 1.70 30.79 -5.80
N ASP A 291 3.02 30.96 -5.74
CA ASP A 291 3.69 32.24 -5.98
C ASP A 291 3.48 32.80 -7.40
N SER A 292 3.18 31.95 -8.37
CA SER A 292 2.86 32.35 -9.74
C SER A 292 1.41 32.78 -9.95
N LEU A 293 0.52 32.51 -9.00
CA LEU A 293 -0.89 32.88 -9.06
C LEU A 293 -1.07 34.34 -8.64
N LYS A 294 -1.38 35.21 -9.61
CA LYS A 294 -1.50 36.66 -9.39
C LYS A 294 -2.92 37.09 -9.07
N GLU A 295 -3.92 36.33 -9.50
CA GLU A 295 -5.34 36.69 -9.40
C GLU A 295 -6.19 35.47 -9.04
N LEU A 296 -7.16 35.66 -8.16
CA LEU A 296 -8.14 34.65 -7.76
C LEU A 296 -9.37 34.68 -8.70
N THR A 297 -9.14 34.65 -10.01
CA THR A 297 -10.20 34.60 -11.02
C THR A 297 -10.48 33.14 -11.43
N GLY A 298 -11.73 32.84 -11.85
CA GLY A 298 -12.10 31.46 -12.24
C GLY A 298 -12.25 30.50 -11.07
N LEU A 299 -12.73 31.00 -9.94
CA LEU A 299 -13.07 30.19 -8.75
C LEU A 299 -14.14 29.13 -9.08
N PRO A 300 -14.16 28.00 -8.33
CA PRO A 300 -15.26 27.04 -8.43
C PRO A 300 -16.59 27.68 -8.02
N LYS A 301 -17.68 27.14 -8.55
CA LYS A 301 -19.03 27.55 -8.13
C LYS A 301 -19.31 27.00 -6.74
N MET A 302 -19.71 27.87 -5.82
CA MET A 302 -20.02 27.52 -4.43
C MET A 302 -21.54 27.46 -4.26
N LYS A 303 -22.06 26.26 -3.95
CA LYS A 303 -23.50 26.03 -3.77
C LYS A 303 -24.02 26.67 -2.49
N TYR A 304 -23.22 26.70 -1.43
CA TYR A 304 -23.60 27.19 -0.11
C TYR A 304 -22.74 28.39 0.32
N LYS A 305 -23.34 29.28 1.14
CA LYS A 305 -22.67 30.50 1.61
C LYS A 305 -21.61 30.24 2.71
N ASP A 306 -21.66 29.08 3.33
CA ASP A 306 -20.72 28.65 4.37
C ASP A 306 -19.41 28.06 3.82
N ILE A 307 -19.31 27.90 2.48
CA ILE A 307 -18.06 27.54 1.85
C ILE A 307 -17.10 28.73 1.89
N LYS A 308 -15.92 28.53 2.45
CA LYS A 308 -14.91 29.57 2.66
C LYS A 308 -13.82 29.52 1.63
N ILE A 309 -13.26 30.68 1.26
CA ILE A 309 -12.02 30.79 0.50
C ILE A 309 -10.92 31.19 1.50
N SER A 310 -9.85 30.44 1.55
CA SER A 310 -8.68 30.73 2.38
C SER A 310 -7.43 30.83 1.49
N THR A 311 -6.72 31.94 1.64
CA THR A 311 -5.41 32.18 1.03
C THR A 311 -4.30 32.26 2.09
N GLU A 312 -4.63 31.98 3.35
CA GLU A 312 -3.76 32.10 4.51
C GLU A 312 -3.19 30.73 4.94
N ARG A 313 -2.03 30.77 5.53
CA ARG A 313 -1.37 29.60 6.13
C ARG A 313 -2.10 29.18 7.40
N TRP A 314 -2.48 27.92 7.53
CA TRP A 314 -2.82 27.34 8.81
C TRP A 314 -1.53 27.00 9.56
N TYR A 315 -1.32 27.62 10.69
CA TYR A 315 -0.19 27.32 11.61
C TYR A 315 -0.61 26.24 12.60
#